data_2ed074a4404986b0a3b4f6b3ab035f5c
#
_entry.id   2ed074a4404986b0a3b4f6b3ab035f5c
#
_cell.length_a   1.000
_cell.length_b   1.000
_cell.length_c   1.000
_cell.angle_alpha   90.00
_cell.angle_beta   90.00
_cell.angle_gamma   90.00
#
_symmetry.space_group_name_H-M   'P 1'
#
loop_
_entity.id
_entity.type
_entity.pdbx_description
1 polymer ?
#
loop_
_entity_poly.entity_id
_entity_poly.type
_entity_poly.pdbx_seq_one_letter_code
_entity_poly.pdbx_strand_id
1 'polypeptide(L)'
;MSRTTRCLLPSLLAGALTVSLVSASVTPTFAQTAKPAAKKHTKSTKKAVKPAPTGRLSQRLRLGDGKQTWHPTRAQLGLTYAAGGSDATPFSQLKFTVNRAKTRAYFDGIAPYVRRAPKDARVVVAAPTSGDDGDKEVAAKIIPGYAGAVLNVDAAVDLVQKSLEANPATVHLVLPLKTKPATVTTASLQGIDSRIGYFVTRFNPGDAGRTDTVRRAIKIIDGTVVPPGGVFSVDKVVGPRDPAHGFNGKGHVFIDGHMELQSGGGMCQVATTIFNAAMLADLKIVERHQHVRTVPYVDPGRDATIYHGQKDFKLQNNTGAPLYISYRTNRSHAIVSLFGKGTPGQRVKLVSSHRRVGERHYVGTFNRVVYNPDGTVQKGQPFHSDYKWPSSLDYSR
;
A
#
# COMPACT_ATOMS: atom_id res chain seq x y z
N MET A 1 17.40 61.65 -29.54
CA MET A 1 17.77 61.12 -30.87
C MET A 1 17.49 59.62 -30.81
N SER A 2 16.34 59.23 -31.09
CA SER A 2 15.68 58.55 -32.19
C SER A 2 16.55 57.51 -32.93
N ARG A 3 16.18 56.23 -32.81
CA ARG A 3 16.01 55.32 -33.94
C ARG A 3 15.28 54.05 -33.52
N THR A 4 14.01 54.04 -33.84
CA THR A 4 13.14 52.89 -34.01
C THR A 4 13.59 52.05 -35.19
N THR A 5 13.62 50.74 -35.04
CA THR A 5 13.65 49.83 -36.20
C THR A 5 12.56 48.78 -36.02
N ARG A 6 11.50 48.92 -36.79
CA ARG A 6 10.46 47.90 -37.06
C ARG A 6 11.08 46.87 -38.01
N CYS A 7 10.84 45.60 -37.77
CA CYS A 7 10.97 44.57 -38.79
C CYS A 7 9.75 43.67 -38.81
N LEU A 8 9.27 43.48 -39.99
CA LEU A 8 8.02 42.90 -40.48
C LEU A 8 7.89 41.40 -40.21
N LEU A 9 6.66 40.98 -39.99
CA LEU A 9 6.19 39.60 -40.17
C LEU A 9 6.16 39.22 -41.65
N PRO A 10 6.28 37.91 -41.94
CA PRO A 10 5.53 37.32 -43.03
C PRO A 10 4.56 36.27 -42.54
N SER A 11 3.32 36.48 -42.95
CA SER A 11 2.22 35.51 -42.95
C SER A 11 2.50 34.42 -44.00
N LEU A 12 2.34 33.14 -43.65
CA LEU A 12 2.17 32.08 -44.64
C LEU A 12 1.25 30.97 -44.11
N LEU A 13 0.14 30.87 -44.80
CA LEU A 13 -0.73 29.73 -45.16
C LEU A 13 -0.94 28.58 -44.18
N ALA A 14 -2.22 28.46 -43.85
CA ALA A 14 -2.90 27.25 -43.41
C ALA A 14 -2.85 26.14 -44.48
N GLY A 15 -2.31 25.00 -44.12
CA GLY A 15 -2.44 23.75 -44.84
C GLY A 15 -3.19 22.74 -43.97
N ALA A 16 -4.47 22.55 -44.25
CA ALA A 16 -5.27 21.50 -43.65
C ALA A 16 -4.87 20.14 -44.22
N LEU A 17 -4.27 19.27 -43.38
CA LEU A 17 -4.04 17.89 -43.73
C LEU A 17 -5.14 17.04 -43.05
N THR A 18 -6.11 16.61 -43.84
CA THR A 18 -7.11 15.63 -43.47
C THR A 18 -6.46 14.24 -43.44
N VAL A 19 -6.28 13.67 -42.27
CA VAL A 19 -5.88 12.26 -42.12
C VAL A 19 -7.13 11.45 -42.02
N SER A 20 -7.44 10.68 -43.08
CA SER A 20 -8.50 9.66 -43.09
C SER A 20 -8.08 8.48 -42.23
N LEU A 21 -8.82 8.23 -41.14
CA LEU A 21 -8.74 7.01 -40.36
C LEU A 21 -9.38 5.87 -41.16
N VAL A 22 -8.56 4.95 -41.65
CA VAL A 22 -8.98 3.65 -42.14
C VAL A 22 -9.02 2.72 -40.94
N SER A 23 -10.22 2.39 -40.47
CA SER A 23 -10.47 1.34 -39.48
C SER A 23 -10.43 -0.02 -40.17
N ALA A 24 -9.34 -0.75 -40.00
CA ALA A 24 -9.27 -2.16 -40.35
C ALA A 24 -9.85 -3.01 -39.23
N SER A 25 -11.06 -3.50 -39.43
CA SER A 25 -11.67 -4.54 -38.61
C SER A 25 -11.05 -5.89 -38.95
N VAL A 26 -10.24 -6.44 -38.04
CA VAL A 26 -9.72 -7.80 -38.12
C VAL A 26 -10.73 -8.73 -37.45
N THR A 27 -11.50 -9.46 -38.24
CA THR A 27 -12.30 -10.59 -37.80
C THR A 27 -11.41 -11.83 -37.75
N PRO A 28 -11.37 -12.60 -36.65
CA PRO A 28 -10.68 -13.88 -36.64
C PRO A 28 -11.50 -14.93 -37.38
N THR A 29 -10.96 -15.46 -38.46
CA THR A 29 -11.48 -16.60 -39.22
C THR A 29 -11.25 -17.89 -38.41
N PHE A 30 -12.33 -18.50 -37.94
CA PHE A 30 -12.26 -19.86 -37.37
C PHE A 30 -12.07 -20.86 -38.50
N ALA A 31 -10.95 -21.58 -38.48
CA ALA A 31 -10.72 -22.73 -39.34
C ALA A 31 -11.67 -23.87 -38.97
N GLN A 32 -12.50 -24.27 -39.93
CA GLN A 32 -13.29 -25.49 -39.87
C GLN A 32 -12.35 -26.69 -39.98
N THR A 33 -12.22 -27.46 -38.91
CA THR A 33 -11.60 -28.78 -38.94
C THR A 33 -12.68 -29.87 -39.09
N ALA A 34 -12.30 -30.83 -39.92
CA ALA A 34 -13.08 -31.92 -40.45
C ALA A 34 -13.86 -32.77 -39.42
N LYS A 35 -15.00 -33.26 -39.84
CA LYS A 35 -15.86 -34.30 -39.23
C LYS A 35 -15.11 -35.61 -39.03
N PRO A 36 -15.05 -36.22 -37.84
CA PRO A 36 -14.74 -37.63 -37.71
C PRO A 36 -16.03 -38.50 -37.73
N ALA A 37 -15.84 -39.69 -38.28
CA ALA A 37 -16.84 -40.68 -38.56
C ALA A 37 -17.63 -41.20 -37.34
N ALA A 38 -18.85 -41.63 -37.63
CA ALA A 38 -19.81 -42.27 -36.73
C ALA A 38 -19.18 -43.45 -35.96
N LYS A 39 -19.19 -43.38 -34.62
CA LYS A 39 -18.95 -44.53 -33.73
C LYS A 39 -20.27 -44.96 -33.09
N LYS A 40 -20.43 -46.27 -33.13
CA LYS A 40 -21.56 -47.09 -32.69
C LYS A 40 -22.15 -46.69 -31.32
N HIS A 41 -23.44 -46.73 -31.24
CA HIS A 41 -24.24 -46.62 -30.03
C HIS A 41 -23.80 -47.65 -28.98
N THR A 42 -23.16 -47.18 -27.92
CA THR A 42 -23.13 -47.87 -26.64
C THR A 42 -24.32 -47.39 -25.82
N LYS A 43 -25.13 -48.33 -25.39
CA LYS A 43 -26.27 -48.09 -24.49
C LYS A 43 -25.77 -47.37 -23.22
N SER A 44 -26.06 -46.08 -23.11
CA SER A 44 -25.89 -45.32 -21.87
C SER A 44 -26.95 -45.84 -20.89
N THR A 45 -26.53 -46.55 -19.87
CA THR A 45 -27.34 -46.81 -18.68
C THR A 45 -27.64 -45.46 -18.04
N LYS A 46 -28.85 -44.98 -18.17
CA LYS A 46 -29.34 -43.82 -17.43
C LYS A 46 -29.19 -44.10 -15.97
N LYS A 47 -28.14 -43.51 -15.36
CA LYS A 47 -28.03 -43.42 -13.89
C LYS A 47 -29.30 -42.74 -13.41
N ALA A 48 -30.11 -43.48 -12.64
CA ALA A 48 -31.39 -42.97 -12.09
C ALA A 48 -31.06 -41.67 -11.33
N VAL A 49 -31.51 -40.54 -11.84
CA VAL A 49 -31.47 -39.26 -11.14
C VAL A 49 -32.39 -39.44 -9.95
N LYS A 50 -31.80 -39.48 -8.76
CA LYS A 50 -32.54 -39.45 -7.51
C LYS A 50 -33.53 -38.28 -7.60
N PRO A 51 -34.86 -38.51 -7.40
CA PRO A 51 -35.81 -37.42 -7.44
C PRO A 51 -35.37 -36.33 -6.45
N ALA A 52 -35.49 -35.07 -6.87
CA ALA A 52 -35.22 -33.94 -5.99
C ALA A 52 -36.05 -34.13 -4.70
N PRO A 53 -35.46 -33.90 -3.51
CA PRO A 53 -36.18 -34.06 -2.27
C PRO A 53 -37.41 -33.14 -2.31
N THR A 54 -38.59 -33.75 -2.25
CA THR A 54 -39.88 -33.06 -2.08
C THR A 54 -40.13 -32.88 -0.60
N GLY A 55 -40.79 -31.77 -0.21
CA GLY A 55 -41.13 -31.52 1.18
C GLY A 55 -40.34 -30.43 1.86
N ARG A 56 -40.51 -30.27 3.16
CA ARG A 56 -39.94 -29.15 3.97
C ARG A 56 -38.42 -29.16 4.08
N LEU A 57 -37.78 -30.32 3.96
CA LEU A 57 -36.32 -30.41 3.91
C LEU A 57 -35.75 -29.86 2.61
N SER A 58 -36.53 -29.77 1.54
CA SER A 58 -36.15 -29.11 0.27
C SER A 58 -36.42 -27.60 0.31
N GLN A 59 -37.13 -27.10 1.30
CA GLN A 59 -37.37 -25.67 1.49
C GLN A 59 -36.07 -24.93 1.67
N ARG A 60 -35.88 -23.81 0.96
CA ARG A 60 -34.69 -22.98 1.01
C ARG A 60 -34.74 -21.98 2.17
N LEU A 61 -33.64 -21.84 2.86
CA LEU A 61 -33.39 -20.73 3.76
C LEU A 61 -32.67 -19.62 3.01
N ARG A 62 -32.99 -18.39 3.32
CA ARG A 62 -32.24 -17.20 2.84
C ARG A 62 -31.22 -16.79 3.90
N LEU A 63 -29.94 -16.94 3.58
CA LEU A 63 -28.85 -16.53 4.43
C LEU A 63 -28.22 -15.27 3.84
N GLY A 64 -28.19 -14.17 4.61
CA GLY A 64 -27.68 -12.88 4.11
C GLY A 64 -26.53 -12.36 4.97
N ASP A 65 -25.49 -11.76 4.34
CA ASP A 65 -24.40 -11.06 5.01
C ASP A 65 -24.52 -9.53 4.90
N GLY A 66 -25.67 -9.05 4.44
CA GLY A 66 -25.93 -7.64 4.14
C GLY A 66 -25.51 -7.20 2.73
N LYS A 67 -24.73 -8.00 1.98
CA LYS A 67 -24.35 -7.73 0.59
C LYS A 67 -24.71 -8.84 -0.37
N GLN A 68 -24.61 -10.07 0.07
CA GLN A 68 -24.91 -11.27 -0.70
C GLN A 68 -25.92 -12.14 0.03
N THR A 69 -26.58 -13.04 -0.71
CA THR A 69 -27.52 -14.00 -0.16
C THR A 69 -27.24 -15.39 -0.72
N TRP A 70 -27.36 -16.39 0.15
CA TRP A 70 -27.27 -17.81 -0.21
C TRP A 70 -28.62 -18.47 0.09
N HIS A 71 -28.95 -19.48 -0.68
CA HIS A 71 -30.24 -20.14 -0.61
C HIS A 71 -30.10 -21.66 -0.46
N PRO A 72 -29.46 -22.17 0.61
CA PRO A 72 -29.39 -23.60 0.84
C PRO A 72 -30.77 -24.17 1.18
N THR A 73 -30.98 -25.43 0.82
CA THR A 73 -32.10 -26.19 1.39
C THR A 73 -31.79 -26.58 2.83
N ARG A 74 -32.82 -26.89 3.61
CA ARG A 74 -32.64 -27.40 4.97
C ARG A 74 -31.78 -28.68 4.98
N ALA A 75 -31.97 -29.58 4.05
CA ALA A 75 -31.14 -30.78 3.91
C ALA A 75 -29.69 -30.48 3.60
N GLN A 76 -29.39 -29.46 2.78
CA GLN A 76 -28.00 -29.01 2.53
C GLN A 76 -27.31 -28.46 3.78
N LEU A 77 -28.07 -27.81 4.67
CA LEU A 77 -27.58 -27.38 5.98
C LEU A 77 -27.49 -28.53 6.99
N GLY A 78 -27.80 -29.77 6.60
CA GLY A 78 -27.73 -30.92 7.50
C GLY A 78 -28.90 -31.05 8.47
N LEU A 79 -30.04 -30.44 8.17
CA LEU A 79 -31.24 -30.60 8.97
C LEU A 79 -31.96 -31.91 8.62
N THR A 80 -32.46 -32.56 9.65
CA THR A 80 -33.35 -33.74 9.57
C THR A 80 -34.53 -33.54 10.51
N TYR A 81 -35.60 -34.29 10.30
CA TYR A 81 -36.67 -34.29 11.27
C TYR A 81 -36.23 -34.96 12.59
N ALA A 82 -36.63 -34.38 13.72
CA ALA A 82 -36.51 -35.07 15.01
C ALA A 82 -37.44 -36.30 15.03
N ALA A 83 -37.26 -37.20 16.00
CA ALA A 83 -38.05 -38.45 16.12
C ALA A 83 -39.56 -38.16 16.06
N GLY A 84 -40.27 -38.90 15.24
CA GLY A 84 -41.73 -38.76 15.00
C GLY A 84 -42.12 -37.60 14.05
N GLY A 85 -41.17 -36.77 13.61
CA GLY A 85 -41.45 -35.70 12.66
C GLY A 85 -41.46 -36.14 11.19
N SER A 86 -42.28 -35.50 10.38
CA SER A 86 -42.40 -35.74 8.94
C SER A 86 -42.88 -34.48 8.21
N ASP A 87 -42.97 -34.54 6.88
CA ASP A 87 -43.55 -33.47 6.08
C ASP A 87 -45.03 -33.17 6.41
N ALA A 88 -45.74 -34.13 6.95
CA ALA A 88 -47.14 -34.00 7.37
C ALA A 88 -47.28 -33.30 8.74
N THR A 89 -46.23 -33.23 9.55
CA THR A 89 -46.28 -32.65 10.90
C THR A 89 -46.52 -31.14 10.82
N PRO A 90 -47.52 -30.56 11.52
CA PRO A 90 -47.68 -29.10 11.56
C PRO A 90 -46.44 -28.37 12.02
N PHE A 91 -46.14 -27.17 11.52
CA PHE A 91 -44.93 -26.39 11.93
C PHE A 91 -44.91 -26.10 13.43
N SER A 92 -46.06 -25.93 14.05
CA SER A 92 -46.19 -25.73 15.53
C SER A 92 -45.67 -26.88 16.38
N GLN A 93 -45.64 -28.09 15.81
CA GLN A 93 -45.20 -29.33 16.46
C GLN A 93 -43.90 -29.87 15.89
N LEU A 94 -43.43 -29.27 14.77
CA LEU A 94 -42.26 -29.75 14.05
C LEU A 94 -40.97 -29.36 14.80
N LYS A 95 -40.06 -30.31 14.92
CA LYS A 95 -38.71 -30.09 15.41
C LYS A 95 -37.70 -30.61 14.41
N PHE A 96 -36.60 -29.88 14.24
CA PHE A 96 -35.47 -30.29 13.42
C PHE A 96 -34.29 -30.72 14.32
N THR A 97 -33.59 -31.74 13.89
CA THR A 97 -32.26 -32.07 14.40
C THR A 97 -31.23 -31.42 13.46
N VAL A 98 -30.27 -30.72 14.02
CA VAL A 98 -29.22 -30.05 13.26
C VAL A 98 -27.92 -30.86 13.32
N ASN A 99 -27.50 -31.40 12.20
CA ASN A 99 -26.17 -32.00 12.08
C ASN A 99 -25.11 -30.90 12.02
N ARG A 100 -24.53 -30.54 13.15
CA ARG A 100 -23.57 -29.44 13.30
C ARG A 100 -22.36 -29.58 12.36
N ALA A 101 -21.86 -30.80 12.13
CA ALA A 101 -20.74 -31.04 11.22
C ALA A 101 -21.08 -30.68 9.76
N LYS A 102 -22.28 -31.11 9.28
CA LYS A 102 -22.76 -30.75 7.94
C LYS A 102 -23.05 -29.24 7.80
N THR A 103 -23.67 -28.65 8.83
CA THR A 103 -23.94 -27.20 8.85
C THR A 103 -22.62 -26.41 8.81
N ARG A 104 -21.61 -26.84 9.59
CA ARG A 104 -20.28 -26.26 9.56
C ARG A 104 -19.64 -26.35 8.18
N ALA A 105 -19.62 -27.56 7.60
CA ALA A 105 -19.05 -27.77 6.28
C ALA A 105 -19.69 -26.88 5.18
N TYR A 106 -21.01 -26.63 5.30
CA TYR A 106 -21.68 -25.68 4.42
C TYR A 106 -21.15 -24.25 4.61
N PHE A 107 -21.04 -23.79 5.87
CA PHE A 107 -20.53 -22.44 6.17
C PHE A 107 -19.06 -22.28 5.82
N ASP A 108 -18.23 -23.31 6.02
CA ASP A 108 -16.84 -23.30 5.59
C ASP A 108 -16.73 -23.14 4.07
N GLY A 109 -17.64 -23.75 3.32
CA GLY A 109 -17.73 -23.63 1.86
C GLY A 109 -18.08 -22.23 1.38
N ILE A 110 -18.91 -21.48 2.11
CA ILE A 110 -19.28 -20.10 1.73
C ILE A 110 -18.41 -19.02 2.37
N ALA A 111 -17.65 -19.33 3.41
CA ALA A 111 -16.82 -18.37 4.15
C ALA A 111 -15.86 -17.55 3.26
N PRO A 112 -15.20 -18.13 2.22
CA PRO A 112 -14.37 -17.35 1.31
C PRO A 112 -15.12 -16.25 0.57
N TYR A 113 -16.40 -16.46 0.25
CA TYR A 113 -17.24 -15.50 -0.46
C TYR A 113 -17.81 -14.39 0.44
N VAL A 114 -17.90 -14.66 1.75
CA VAL A 114 -18.32 -13.67 2.77
C VAL A 114 -17.15 -12.76 3.16
N ARG A 115 -15.91 -13.20 2.91
CA ARG A 115 -14.70 -12.48 3.30
C ARG A 115 -14.60 -11.11 2.59
N ARG A 116 -14.45 -10.06 3.39
CA ARG A 116 -14.12 -8.69 2.95
C ARG A 116 -12.78 -8.29 3.54
N ALA A 117 -11.82 -7.96 2.68
CA ALA A 117 -10.53 -7.46 3.17
C ALA A 117 -10.73 -6.07 3.81
N PRO A 118 -10.06 -5.77 4.94
CA PRO A 118 -10.00 -4.41 5.44
C PRO A 118 -9.25 -3.53 4.45
N LYS A 119 -9.56 -2.24 4.46
CA LYS A 119 -8.84 -1.25 3.68
C LYS A 119 -8.36 -0.15 4.61
N ASP A 120 -7.06 0.10 4.60
CA ASP A 120 -6.45 1.13 5.40
C ASP A 120 -6.87 2.53 4.92
N ALA A 121 -7.06 3.43 5.87
CA ALA A 121 -7.15 4.84 5.59
C ALA A 121 -5.80 5.34 5.07
N ARG A 122 -5.83 6.38 4.26
CA ARG A 122 -4.61 6.99 3.70
C ARG A 122 -4.74 8.49 3.59
N VAL A 123 -3.62 9.17 3.58
CA VAL A 123 -3.55 10.62 3.37
C VAL A 123 -3.03 10.91 1.97
N VAL A 124 -3.63 11.88 1.32
CA VAL A 124 -3.21 12.39 -0.01
C VAL A 124 -3.25 13.91 0.00
N VAL A 125 -2.58 14.55 -0.96
CA VAL A 125 -2.77 15.99 -1.17
C VAL A 125 -4.21 16.27 -1.58
N ALA A 126 -4.78 17.34 -1.08
CA ALA A 126 -6.21 17.66 -1.30
C ALA A 126 -6.50 18.07 -2.74
N ALA A 127 -5.54 18.76 -3.39
CA ALA A 127 -5.63 19.14 -4.80
C ALA A 127 -4.28 18.84 -5.49
N PRO A 128 -4.28 18.51 -6.80
CA PRO A 128 -3.04 18.39 -7.56
C PRO A 128 -2.31 19.75 -7.55
N THR A 129 -1.04 19.74 -7.20
CA THR A 129 -0.18 20.91 -7.30
C THR A 129 0.55 20.87 -8.64
N SER A 130 0.52 21.99 -9.37
CA SER A 130 1.28 22.15 -10.62
C SER A 130 2.69 22.60 -10.26
N GLY A 131 3.66 21.69 -10.30
CA GLY A 131 5.06 22.01 -10.09
C GLY A 131 5.70 21.33 -8.88
N ASP A 132 6.97 21.60 -8.65
CA ASP A 132 7.75 21.13 -7.50
C ASP A 132 7.48 22.07 -6.31
N ASP A 133 6.36 21.82 -5.62
CA ASP A 133 5.98 22.57 -4.42
C ASP A 133 6.65 22.01 -3.15
N GLY A 134 7.90 21.52 -3.27
CA GLY A 134 8.62 20.86 -2.18
C GLY A 134 8.69 21.67 -0.90
N ASP A 135 8.73 22.98 -1.02
CA ASP A 135 8.93 23.92 0.10
C ASP A 135 7.62 24.51 0.65
N LYS A 136 6.48 24.14 0.08
CA LYS A 136 5.17 24.71 0.46
C LYS A 136 4.33 23.72 1.23
N GLU A 137 3.67 24.21 2.25
CA GLU A 137 2.58 23.51 2.91
C GLU A 137 1.43 23.30 1.91
N VAL A 138 0.97 22.06 1.76
CA VAL A 138 -0.11 21.68 0.87
C VAL A 138 -1.20 20.98 1.66
N ALA A 139 -2.44 21.45 1.53
CA ALA A 139 -3.57 20.86 2.22
C ALA A 139 -3.68 19.34 1.96
N ALA A 140 -3.92 18.59 3.02
CA ALA A 140 -4.08 17.15 2.98
C ALA A 140 -5.56 16.73 3.02
N LYS A 141 -5.84 15.57 2.43
CA LYS A 141 -7.15 14.93 2.49
C LYS A 141 -7.01 13.49 2.99
N ILE A 142 -7.79 13.15 4.01
CA ILE A 142 -7.89 11.77 4.49
C ILE A 142 -8.90 11.03 3.61
N ILE A 143 -8.46 9.93 3.02
CA ILE A 143 -9.34 8.96 2.35
C ILE A 143 -9.67 7.90 3.39
N PRO A 144 -10.96 7.75 3.77
CA PRO A 144 -11.37 6.85 4.83
C PRO A 144 -11.00 5.39 4.53
N GLY A 145 -10.60 4.68 5.57
CA GLY A 145 -10.50 3.24 5.59
C GLY A 145 -11.80 2.59 6.05
N TYR A 146 -11.87 1.28 5.91
CA TYR A 146 -12.98 0.50 6.45
C TYR A 146 -12.51 -0.86 6.96
N ALA A 147 -13.20 -1.35 7.99
CA ALA A 147 -12.95 -2.68 8.51
C ALA A 147 -13.36 -3.76 7.51
N GLY A 148 -12.60 -4.83 7.47
CA GLY A 148 -12.99 -6.06 6.81
C GLY A 148 -13.99 -6.85 7.62
N ALA A 149 -14.49 -7.93 7.04
CA ALA A 149 -15.37 -8.88 7.70
C ALA A 149 -15.06 -10.31 7.25
N VAL A 150 -15.26 -11.26 8.14
CA VAL A 150 -15.20 -12.69 7.85
C VAL A 150 -16.39 -13.38 8.50
N LEU A 151 -16.90 -14.46 7.90
CA LEU A 151 -17.97 -15.23 8.50
C LEU A 151 -17.52 -15.82 9.84
N ASN A 152 -18.32 -15.64 10.88
CA ASN A 152 -18.16 -16.36 12.14
C ASN A 152 -18.87 -17.71 12.01
N VAL A 153 -18.14 -18.73 11.54
CA VAL A 153 -18.69 -20.04 11.25
C VAL A 153 -19.34 -20.68 12.49
N ASP A 154 -18.69 -20.59 13.66
CA ASP A 154 -19.25 -21.16 14.90
C ASP A 154 -20.60 -20.51 15.25
N ALA A 155 -20.62 -19.18 15.25
CA ALA A 155 -21.84 -18.44 15.53
C ALA A 155 -22.92 -18.65 14.45
N ALA A 156 -22.55 -18.92 13.19
CA ALA A 156 -23.51 -19.22 12.12
C ALA A 156 -24.16 -20.60 12.32
N VAL A 157 -23.38 -21.60 12.78
CA VAL A 157 -23.91 -22.92 13.14
C VAL A 157 -24.89 -22.80 14.30
N ASP A 158 -24.51 -22.07 15.35
CA ASP A 158 -25.37 -21.84 16.52
C ASP A 158 -26.64 -21.06 16.16
N LEU A 159 -26.52 -20.08 15.24
CA LEU A 159 -27.65 -19.30 14.75
C LEU A 159 -28.70 -20.19 14.08
N VAL A 160 -28.27 -21.11 13.19
CA VAL A 160 -29.18 -22.05 12.52
C VAL A 160 -29.93 -22.88 13.54
N GLN A 161 -29.20 -23.46 14.52
CA GLN A 161 -29.79 -24.30 15.56
C GLN A 161 -30.81 -23.51 16.40
N LYS A 162 -30.39 -22.41 17.01
CA LYS A 162 -31.25 -21.58 17.89
C LYS A 162 -32.48 -21.02 17.14
N SER A 163 -32.30 -20.58 15.87
CA SER A 163 -33.41 -20.00 15.12
C SER A 163 -34.47 -21.02 14.78
N LEU A 164 -34.09 -22.27 14.49
CA LEU A 164 -35.03 -23.35 14.18
C LEU A 164 -35.63 -23.98 15.40
N GLU A 165 -34.93 -23.98 16.56
CA GLU A 165 -35.48 -24.34 17.86
C GLU A 165 -36.56 -23.35 18.29
N ALA A 166 -36.32 -22.06 18.09
CA ALA A 166 -37.30 -21.01 18.42
C ALA A 166 -38.49 -20.97 17.46
N ASN A 167 -38.25 -21.16 16.16
CA ASN A 167 -39.29 -21.20 15.14
C ASN A 167 -38.91 -22.12 13.97
N PRO A 168 -39.47 -23.33 13.89
CA PRO A 168 -39.19 -24.27 12.82
C PRO A 168 -39.55 -23.74 11.41
N ALA A 169 -40.43 -22.72 11.30
CA ALA A 169 -40.79 -22.07 10.05
C ALA A 169 -39.79 -21.02 9.58
N THR A 170 -38.74 -20.74 10.34
CA THR A 170 -37.71 -19.74 9.97
C THR A 170 -37.12 -20.02 8.60
N VAL A 171 -37.14 -19.00 7.75
CA VAL A 171 -36.62 -19.05 6.37
C VAL A 171 -35.59 -17.97 6.07
N HIS A 172 -35.37 -17.02 6.98
CA HIS A 172 -34.42 -15.93 6.79
C HIS A 172 -33.51 -15.77 7.99
N LEU A 173 -32.20 -15.79 7.74
CA LEU A 173 -31.16 -15.63 8.76
C LEU A 173 -30.12 -14.62 8.28
N VAL A 174 -29.71 -13.74 9.20
CA VAL A 174 -28.58 -12.79 8.97
C VAL A 174 -27.31 -13.45 9.49
N LEU A 175 -26.33 -13.60 8.61
CA LEU A 175 -25.07 -14.26 8.95
C LEU A 175 -24.25 -13.44 9.94
N PRO A 176 -23.76 -14.04 11.02
CA PRO A 176 -22.89 -13.37 11.98
C PRO A 176 -21.50 -13.16 11.40
N LEU A 177 -21.01 -11.93 11.43
CA LEU A 177 -19.70 -11.55 10.92
C LEU A 177 -18.76 -11.20 12.07
N LYS A 178 -17.50 -11.64 11.97
CA LYS A 178 -16.38 -11.12 12.76
C LYS A 178 -15.75 -9.96 12.02
N THR A 179 -15.60 -8.82 12.67
CA THR A 179 -14.94 -7.64 12.12
C THR A 179 -13.42 -7.83 12.15
N LYS A 180 -12.76 -7.54 11.02
CA LYS A 180 -11.32 -7.44 10.93
C LYS A 180 -10.95 -5.95 10.79
N PRO A 181 -10.35 -5.31 11.80
CA PRO A 181 -10.01 -3.91 11.73
C PRO A 181 -8.99 -3.63 10.61
N ALA A 182 -9.01 -2.41 10.07
CA ALA A 182 -7.94 -1.89 9.25
C ALA A 182 -6.70 -1.61 10.12
N THR A 183 -5.50 -1.73 9.57
CA THR A 183 -4.24 -1.41 10.27
C THR A 183 -4.14 0.08 10.53
N VAL A 184 -4.46 0.90 9.51
CA VAL A 184 -4.58 2.34 9.63
C VAL A 184 -6.06 2.72 9.57
N THR A 185 -6.61 3.20 10.68
CA THR A 185 -8.00 3.63 10.75
C THR A 185 -8.12 5.12 10.39
N THR A 186 -9.31 5.57 10.00
CA THR A 186 -9.57 6.99 9.80
C THR A 186 -9.32 7.80 11.08
N ALA A 187 -9.67 7.23 12.23
CA ALA A 187 -9.45 7.85 13.53
C ALA A 187 -7.97 8.03 13.88
N SER A 188 -7.09 7.08 13.48
CA SER A 188 -5.66 7.19 13.73
C SER A 188 -4.95 8.28 12.90
N LEU A 189 -5.63 8.89 11.94
CA LEU A 189 -5.14 9.98 11.10
C LEU A 189 -5.74 11.35 11.48
N GLN A 190 -6.55 11.39 12.52
CA GLN A 190 -7.24 12.59 12.93
C GLN A 190 -6.27 13.69 13.36
N GLY A 191 -6.46 14.93 12.89
CA GLY A 191 -5.57 16.05 13.14
C GLY A 191 -4.51 16.28 12.05
N ILE A 192 -4.40 15.40 11.07
CA ILE A 192 -3.58 15.63 9.87
C ILE A 192 -4.36 16.55 8.92
N ASP A 193 -3.76 17.69 8.57
CA ASP A 193 -4.35 18.69 7.69
C ASP A 193 -3.44 19.06 6.49
N SER A 194 -2.15 18.79 6.57
CA SER A 194 -1.16 19.30 5.61
C SER A 194 -0.07 18.28 5.25
N ARG A 195 0.46 18.42 4.04
CA ARG A 195 1.78 17.86 3.69
C ARG A 195 2.84 18.84 4.21
N ILE A 196 3.53 18.44 5.26
CA ILE A 196 4.53 19.26 5.96
C ILE A 196 5.95 19.05 5.47
N GLY A 197 6.20 17.97 4.70
CA GLY A 197 7.52 17.70 4.12
C GLY A 197 7.38 16.87 2.84
N TYR A 198 8.26 17.17 1.89
CA TYR A 198 8.29 16.48 0.60
C TYR A 198 9.73 16.41 0.09
N PHE A 199 10.17 15.25 -0.37
CA PHE A 199 11.47 15.12 -0.99
C PHE A 199 11.51 13.98 -2.00
N VAL A 200 12.36 14.15 -3.01
CA VAL A 200 12.51 13.20 -4.11
C VAL A 200 14.00 12.92 -4.33
N THR A 201 14.35 11.66 -4.50
CA THR A 201 15.66 11.27 -5.01
C THR A 201 15.53 10.38 -6.24
N ARG A 202 16.48 10.50 -7.16
CA ARG A 202 16.51 9.70 -8.39
C ARG A 202 17.42 8.48 -8.20
N PHE A 203 17.01 7.33 -8.75
CA PHE A 203 17.83 6.13 -8.87
C PHE A 203 17.83 5.60 -10.32
N ASN A 204 18.82 4.79 -10.64
CA ASN A 204 18.91 4.16 -11.96
C ASN A 204 18.02 2.89 -11.97
N PRO A 205 16.93 2.86 -12.76
CA PRO A 205 16.07 1.69 -12.85
C PRO A 205 16.72 0.51 -13.58
N GLY A 206 17.83 0.73 -14.30
CA GLY A 206 18.63 -0.32 -14.95
C GLY A 206 19.41 -1.19 -13.97
N ASP A 207 19.67 -0.70 -12.75
CA ASP A 207 20.18 -1.53 -11.65
C ASP A 207 18.99 -2.27 -11.01
N ALA A 208 18.66 -3.43 -11.58
CA ALA A 208 17.46 -4.19 -11.23
C ALA A 208 17.45 -4.62 -9.77
N GLY A 209 18.58 -5.12 -9.26
CA GLY A 209 18.67 -5.62 -7.89
C GLY A 209 18.50 -4.51 -6.84
N ARG A 210 19.17 -3.37 -7.06
CA ARG A 210 19.02 -2.19 -6.22
C ARG A 210 17.60 -1.61 -6.31
N THR A 211 17.02 -1.57 -7.51
CA THR A 211 15.66 -1.09 -7.75
C THR A 211 14.63 -1.94 -7.01
N ASP A 212 14.77 -3.26 -7.00
CA ASP A 212 13.90 -4.17 -6.26
C ASP A 212 13.95 -3.89 -4.75
N THR A 213 15.15 -3.77 -4.19
CA THR A 213 15.34 -3.41 -2.78
C THR A 213 14.67 -2.08 -2.42
N VAL A 214 14.90 -1.02 -3.23
CA VAL A 214 14.30 0.30 -3.00
C VAL A 214 12.78 0.24 -3.03
N ARG A 215 12.20 -0.43 -4.04
CA ARG A 215 10.74 -0.60 -4.16
C ARG A 215 10.14 -1.39 -3.01
N ARG A 216 10.81 -2.46 -2.60
CA ARG A 216 10.38 -3.28 -1.46
C ARG A 216 10.34 -2.48 -0.17
N ALA A 217 11.42 -1.77 0.14
CA ALA A 217 11.52 -0.94 1.34
C ALA A 217 10.47 0.19 1.34
N ILE A 218 10.28 0.87 0.21
CA ILE A 218 9.26 1.90 0.04
C ILE A 218 7.87 1.34 0.33
N LYS A 219 7.55 0.15 -0.21
CA LYS A 219 6.24 -0.50 0.03
C LYS A 219 6.01 -0.87 1.49
N ILE A 220 7.07 -1.21 2.23
CA ILE A 220 6.98 -1.54 3.67
C ILE A 220 6.74 -0.26 4.50
N ILE A 221 7.40 0.84 4.14
CA ILE A 221 7.33 2.11 4.88
C ILE A 221 6.04 2.89 4.56
N ASP A 222 5.52 2.77 3.32
CA ASP A 222 4.32 3.52 2.90
C ASP A 222 3.12 3.21 3.79
N GLY A 223 2.46 4.26 4.27
CA GLY A 223 1.32 4.15 5.18
C GLY A 223 1.68 4.08 6.66
N THR A 224 2.96 4.19 7.03
CA THR A 224 3.36 4.22 8.44
C THR A 224 2.78 5.45 9.15
N VAL A 225 2.19 5.23 10.32
CA VAL A 225 1.66 6.29 11.20
C VAL A 225 2.53 6.35 12.45
N VAL A 226 3.05 7.55 12.75
CA VAL A 226 3.85 7.81 13.95
C VAL A 226 3.03 8.72 14.87
N PRO A 227 2.65 8.27 16.07
CA PRO A 227 1.87 9.10 16.98
C PRO A 227 2.67 10.31 17.45
N PRO A 228 2.01 11.36 17.99
CA PRO A 228 2.70 12.48 18.63
C PRO A 228 3.70 12.01 19.68
N GLY A 229 4.91 12.54 19.65
CA GLY A 229 6.02 12.12 20.51
C GLY A 229 6.69 10.80 20.12
N GLY A 230 6.06 10.02 19.22
CA GLY A 230 6.59 8.73 18.77
C GLY A 230 7.84 8.85 17.91
N VAL A 231 8.64 7.79 17.89
CA VAL A 231 9.86 7.70 17.08
C VAL A 231 9.67 6.69 15.95
N PHE A 232 9.93 7.15 14.74
CA PHE A 232 10.04 6.31 13.55
C PHE A 232 11.49 5.87 13.38
N SER A 233 11.71 4.60 13.09
CA SER A 233 13.01 3.97 12.81
C SER A 233 12.90 3.23 11.48
N VAL A 234 13.77 3.55 10.54
CA VAL A 234 13.79 2.85 9.24
C VAL A 234 14.16 1.39 9.43
N ASP A 235 15.15 1.13 10.29
CA ASP A 235 15.63 -0.22 10.54
C ASP A 235 14.56 -1.12 11.17
N LYS A 236 13.86 -0.60 12.19
CA LYS A 236 12.78 -1.32 12.88
C LYS A 236 11.59 -1.61 11.96
N VAL A 237 11.20 -0.65 11.11
CA VAL A 237 10.02 -0.79 10.24
C VAL A 237 10.30 -1.74 9.08
N VAL A 238 11.50 -1.65 8.48
CA VAL A 238 11.86 -2.49 7.32
C VAL A 238 12.30 -3.89 7.75
N GLY A 239 12.97 -4.01 8.89
CA GLY A 239 13.51 -5.28 9.39
C GLY A 239 14.71 -5.79 8.61
N PRO A 240 15.05 -7.08 8.72
CA PRO A 240 16.15 -7.71 8.00
C PRO A 240 16.01 -7.61 6.48
N ARG A 241 17.13 -7.38 5.78
CA ARG A 241 17.18 -7.19 4.31
C ARG A 241 17.80 -8.41 3.63
N ASP A 242 17.17 -9.54 3.76
CA ASP A 242 17.59 -10.82 3.20
C ASP A 242 16.47 -11.46 2.36
N PRO A 243 16.75 -12.54 1.60
CA PRO A 243 15.76 -13.22 0.78
C PRO A 243 14.57 -13.78 1.57
N ALA A 244 14.77 -14.23 2.83
CA ALA A 244 13.68 -14.75 3.67
C ALA A 244 12.63 -13.65 3.98
N HIS A 245 13.06 -12.38 4.02
CA HIS A 245 12.21 -11.22 4.19
C HIS A 245 11.82 -10.56 2.85
N GLY A 246 12.08 -11.25 1.71
CA GLY A 246 11.68 -10.82 0.37
C GLY A 246 12.57 -9.76 -0.26
N PHE A 247 13.81 -9.58 0.21
CA PHE A 247 14.83 -8.75 -0.42
C PHE A 247 15.73 -9.64 -1.32
N ASN A 248 15.18 -9.98 -2.50
CA ASN A 248 15.86 -10.87 -3.44
C ASN A 248 16.88 -10.16 -4.33
N GLY A 249 16.72 -8.85 -4.50
CA GLY A 249 17.63 -8.04 -5.28
C GLY A 249 18.94 -7.77 -4.55
N LYS A 250 20.06 -7.88 -5.26
CA LYS A 250 21.38 -7.51 -4.76
C LYS A 250 21.80 -6.17 -5.32
N GLY A 251 22.33 -5.30 -4.49
CA GLY A 251 22.91 -4.02 -4.88
C GLY A 251 24.25 -3.81 -4.18
N HIS A 252 25.03 -2.85 -4.63
CA HIS A 252 26.31 -2.54 -4.01
C HIS A 252 26.09 -1.94 -2.62
N VAL A 253 26.72 -2.54 -1.63
CA VAL A 253 26.83 -2.08 -0.24
C VAL A 253 28.30 -1.98 0.13
N PHE A 254 28.61 -1.06 1.04
CA PHE A 254 29.97 -0.89 1.55
C PHE A 254 30.12 -1.66 2.86
N ILE A 255 31.04 -2.63 2.89
CA ILE A 255 31.32 -3.48 4.04
C ILE A 255 32.84 -3.64 4.16
N ASP A 256 33.36 -3.44 5.35
CA ASP A 256 34.76 -3.69 5.72
C ASP A 256 35.78 -3.13 4.73
N GLY A 257 35.55 -1.94 4.23
CA GLY A 257 36.53 -1.24 3.37
C GLY A 257 36.37 -1.50 1.88
N HIS A 258 35.39 -2.31 1.42
CA HIS A 258 35.16 -2.60 -0.01
C HIS A 258 33.68 -2.67 -0.39
N MET A 259 33.43 -2.65 -1.69
CA MET A 259 32.08 -2.72 -2.26
C MET A 259 31.71 -4.16 -2.55
N GLU A 260 30.59 -4.62 -1.98
CA GLU A 260 30.04 -5.96 -2.20
C GLU A 260 28.63 -5.91 -2.76
N LEU A 261 28.27 -6.92 -3.55
CA LEU A 261 26.90 -7.13 -4.02
C LEU A 261 26.11 -7.94 -2.98
N GLN A 262 25.29 -7.27 -2.20
CA GLN A 262 24.47 -7.90 -1.17
C GLN A 262 23.00 -7.46 -1.24
N SER A 263 22.14 -8.26 -0.62
CA SER A 263 20.74 -7.87 -0.37
C SER A 263 20.70 -6.61 0.50
N GLY A 264 19.73 -5.73 0.21
CA GLY A 264 19.64 -4.45 0.94
C GLY A 264 20.37 -3.28 0.29
N GLY A 265 21.09 -3.48 -0.82
CA GLY A 265 21.68 -2.37 -1.60
C GLY A 265 20.62 -1.39 -2.07
N GLY A 266 20.77 -0.09 -1.73
CA GLY A 266 19.79 0.97 -2.01
C GLY A 266 19.04 1.49 -0.78
N MET A 267 19.11 0.80 0.35
CA MET A 267 18.43 1.19 1.59
C MET A 267 18.85 2.57 2.11
N CYS A 268 20.12 2.92 1.98
CA CYS A 268 20.61 4.25 2.38
C CYS A 268 19.94 5.38 1.59
N GLN A 269 19.61 5.17 0.31
CA GLN A 269 18.83 6.15 -0.45
C GLN A 269 17.41 6.29 0.07
N VAL A 270 16.78 5.19 0.49
CA VAL A 270 15.45 5.23 1.13
C VAL A 270 15.51 6.08 2.40
N ALA A 271 16.49 5.84 3.28
CA ALA A 271 16.69 6.62 4.49
C ALA A 271 17.01 8.09 4.20
N THR A 272 17.89 8.36 3.23
CA THR A 272 18.27 9.74 2.81
C THR A 272 17.04 10.53 2.32
N THR A 273 16.15 9.91 1.57
CA THR A 273 14.96 10.59 1.05
C THR A 273 14.03 11.00 2.19
N ILE A 274 13.82 10.11 3.18
CA ILE A 274 13.04 10.42 4.39
C ILE A 274 13.73 11.49 5.23
N PHE A 275 15.06 11.42 5.39
CA PHE A 275 15.82 12.41 6.17
C PHE A 275 15.60 13.83 5.64
N ASN A 276 15.74 14.04 4.32
CA ASN A 276 15.55 15.36 3.73
C ASN A 276 14.08 15.84 3.84
N ALA A 277 13.11 14.95 3.66
CA ALA A 277 11.69 15.27 3.89
C ALA A 277 11.43 15.65 5.36
N ALA A 278 12.04 14.95 6.31
CA ALA A 278 11.93 15.23 7.74
C ALA A 278 12.55 16.58 8.12
N MET A 279 13.67 16.95 7.49
CA MET A 279 14.29 18.27 7.65
C MET A 279 13.37 19.39 7.15
N LEU A 280 12.72 19.20 6.01
CA LEU A 280 11.71 20.14 5.46
C LEU A 280 10.45 20.25 6.35
N ALA A 281 10.09 19.15 7.00
CA ALA A 281 8.95 19.09 7.92
C ALA A 281 9.25 19.62 9.34
N ASP A 282 10.43 20.14 9.56
CA ASP A 282 10.93 20.56 10.89
C ASP A 282 10.81 19.49 11.98
N LEU A 283 10.90 18.21 11.59
CA LEU A 283 10.87 17.10 12.53
C LEU A 283 12.19 16.94 13.26
N LYS A 284 12.14 16.43 14.49
CA LYS A 284 13.34 16.15 15.27
C LYS A 284 14.05 14.91 14.73
N ILE A 285 15.30 15.08 14.33
CA ILE A 285 16.17 13.96 13.93
C ILE A 285 16.80 13.37 15.19
N VAL A 286 16.53 12.09 15.43
CA VAL A 286 17.00 11.36 16.63
C VAL A 286 18.31 10.64 16.35
N GLU A 287 18.45 10.07 15.14
CA GLU A 287 19.65 9.36 14.73
C GLU A 287 19.88 9.53 13.23
N ARG A 288 21.09 9.87 12.86
CA ARG A 288 21.56 9.97 11.48
C ARG A 288 23.04 9.66 11.40
N HIS A 289 23.43 8.81 10.48
CA HIS A 289 24.82 8.51 10.14
C HIS A 289 25.11 8.96 8.71
N GLN A 290 26.32 9.48 8.47
CA GLN A 290 26.80 9.78 7.12
C GLN A 290 27.38 8.52 6.46
N HIS A 291 27.51 8.54 5.14
CA HIS A 291 28.32 7.54 4.43
C HIS A 291 29.81 7.80 4.61
N VAL A 292 30.60 6.81 4.30
CA VAL A 292 32.06 6.94 4.24
C VAL A 292 32.49 7.84 3.07
N ARG A 293 31.74 7.80 1.95
CA ARG A 293 31.97 8.62 0.76
C ARG A 293 30.70 9.33 0.31
N THR A 294 30.86 10.34 -0.54
CA THR A 294 29.71 11.04 -1.15
C THR A 294 28.85 10.10 -1.99
N VAL A 295 27.57 10.37 -2.03
CA VAL A 295 26.57 9.62 -2.82
C VAL A 295 26.03 10.49 -3.96
N PRO A 296 25.62 9.89 -5.11
CA PRO A 296 25.27 10.68 -6.30
C PRO A 296 23.83 11.22 -6.30
N TYR A 297 22.99 10.88 -5.33
CA TYR A 297 21.56 11.21 -5.32
C TYR A 297 21.19 12.37 -4.40
N VAL A 298 22.15 12.93 -3.64
CA VAL A 298 22.05 14.17 -2.88
C VAL A 298 23.43 14.83 -2.77
N ASP A 299 23.46 16.13 -2.45
CA ASP A 299 24.69 16.84 -2.16
C ASP A 299 25.38 16.31 -0.89
N PRO A 300 26.71 16.41 -0.79
CA PRO A 300 27.43 16.07 0.43
C PRO A 300 26.86 16.78 1.67
N GLY A 301 26.70 16.03 2.75
CA GLY A 301 26.07 16.48 4.00
C GLY A 301 24.60 16.12 4.14
N ARG A 302 23.89 15.86 3.03
CA ARG A 302 22.44 15.61 3.02
C ARG A 302 22.06 14.14 3.03
N ASP A 303 23.01 13.24 3.11
CA ASP A 303 22.80 11.79 3.10
C ASP A 303 22.49 11.22 4.49
N ALA A 304 21.88 10.06 4.50
CA ALA A 304 21.72 9.21 5.68
C ALA A 304 22.03 7.76 5.30
N THR A 305 22.95 7.13 6.03
CA THR A 305 23.27 5.70 5.85
C THR A 305 22.65 4.87 6.94
N ILE A 306 22.26 3.66 6.58
CA ILE A 306 21.73 2.66 7.51
C ILE A 306 22.42 1.32 7.27
N TYR A 307 22.64 0.59 8.36
CA TYR A 307 23.15 -0.78 8.34
C TYR A 307 22.45 -1.58 9.43
N HIS A 308 21.78 -2.68 9.05
CA HIS A 308 20.86 -3.39 9.95
C HIS A 308 21.49 -3.76 11.29
N GLY A 309 20.83 -3.35 12.36
CA GLY A 309 21.27 -3.58 13.74
C GLY A 309 22.44 -2.71 14.22
N GLN A 310 23.05 -1.85 13.34
CA GLN A 310 24.22 -1.05 13.71
C GLN A 310 24.03 0.45 13.47
N LYS A 311 23.46 0.85 12.33
CA LYS A 311 23.23 2.26 11.96
C LYS A 311 21.81 2.42 11.49
N ASP A 312 21.10 3.38 12.07
CA ASP A 312 19.70 3.64 11.71
C ASP A 312 19.50 5.11 11.33
N PHE A 313 18.37 5.37 10.70
CA PHE A 313 17.80 6.69 10.59
C PHE A 313 16.53 6.75 11.44
N LYS A 314 16.51 7.67 12.41
CA LYS A 314 15.36 7.85 13.30
C LYS A 314 14.92 9.30 13.33
N LEU A 315 13.61 9.52 13.25
CA LEU A 315 12.97 10.80 13.49
C LEU A 315 11.94 10.68 14.60
N GLN A 316 11.71 11.77 15.33
CA GLN A 316 10.63 11.88 16.28
C GLN A 316 9.54 12.81 15.73
N ASN A 317 8.30 12.37 15.84
CA ASN A 317 7.16 13.23 15.58
C ASN A 317 7.01 14.23 16.74
N ASN A 318 7.55 15.42 16.58
CA ASN A 318 7.44 16.54 17.53
C ASN A 318 6.23 17.44 17.25
N THR A 319 5.30 17.03 16.37
CA THR A 319 4.06 17.74 16.12
C THR A 319 2.96 17.33 17.10
N GLY A 320 1.91 18.14 17.21
CA GLY A 320 0.76 17.83 18.06
C GLY A 320 -0.27 16.86 17.45
N ALA A 321 0.00 16.27 16.27
CA ALA A 321 -0.88 15.35 15.57
C ALA A 321 -0.11 14.11 15.06
N PRO A 322 -0.79 13.04 14.63
CA PRO A 322 -0.12 11.93 13.98
C PRO A 322 0.68 12.35 12.74
N LEU A 323 1.81 11.73 12.51
CA LEU A 323 2.59 11.86 11.29
C LEU A 323 2.32 10.64 10.39
N TYR A 324 1.85 10.88 9.17
CA TYR A 324 1.65 9.83 8.16
C TYR A 324 2.74 9.92 7.12
N ILE A 325 3.46 8.82 6.91
CA ILE A 325 4.54 8.72 5.92
C ILE A 325 3.95 8.09 4.66
N SER A 326 3.78 8.88 3.60
CA SER A 326 3.51 8.35 2.27
C SER A 326 4.81 8.24 1.50
N TYR A 327 5.19 7.02 1.15
CA TYR A 327 6.42 6.77 0.42
C TYR A 327 6.09 6.01 -0.87
N ARG A 328 6.32 6.65 -1.98
CA ARG A 328 5.97 6.13 -3.30
C ARG A 328 7.19 6.06 -4.20
N THR A 329 7.08 5.28 -5.25
CA THR A 329 8.07 5.24 -6.32
C THR A 329 7.36 5.26 -7.66
N ASN A 330 7.97 5.94 -8.63
CA ASN A 330 7.69 5.76 -10.04
C ASN A 330 8.85 4.99 -10.70
N ARG A 331 9.02 5.11 -12.01
CA ARG A 331 10.06 4.38 -12.75
C ARG A 331 11.47 4.57 -12.16
N SER A 332 11.85 5.78 -11.75
CA SER A 332 13.21 6.16 -11.37
C SER A 332 13.35 7.06 -10.15
N HIS A 333 12.25 7.37 -9.46
CA HIS A 333 12.25 8.26 -8.31
C HIS A 333 11.68 7.61 -7.07
N ALA A 334 12.32 7.86 -5.94
CA ALA A 334 11.82 7.62 -4.61
C ALA A 334 11.22 8.92 -4.08
N ILE A 335 9.93 8.92 -3.71
CA ILE A 335 9.12 10.12 -3.44
C ILE A 335 8.52 9.99 -2.06
N VAL A 336 8.96 10.81 -1.12
CA VAL A 336 8.41 10.89 0.24
C VAL A 336 7.52 12.12 0.38
N SER A 337 6.34 11.91 0.96
CA SER A 337 5.47 12.97 1.48
C SER A 337 5.18 12.68 2.93
N LEU A 338 5.48 13.63 3.80
CA LEU A 338 5.17 13.59 5.23
C LEU A 338 3.92 14.44 5.46
N PHE A 339 2.88 13.82 6.00
CA PHE A 339 1.61 14.48 6.32
C PHE A 339 1.45 14.56 7.83
N GLY A 340 1.09 15.72 8.33
CA GLY A 340 0.93 15.99 9.74
C GLY A 340 0.04 17.21 9.95
N LYS A 341 0.16 17.81 11.13
CA LYS A 341 -0.43 19.13 11.39
C LYS A 341 0.51 20.20 10.88
N GLY A 342 0.05 21.02 9.95
CA GLY A 342 0.80 22.14 9.43
C GLY A 342 0.86 23.33 10.38
N THR A 343 1.78 24.24 10.11
CA THR A 343 1.86 25.56 10.76
C THR A 343 1.68 26.59 9.65
N PRO A 344 0.47 27.12 9.45
CA PRO A 344 0.18 28.03 8.34
C PRO A 344 1.15 29.22 8.31
N GLY A 345 1.77 29.45 7.13
CA GLY A 345 2.75 30.51 6.95
C GLY A 345 4.18 30.18 7.36
N GLN A 346 4.42 29.05 8.01
CA GLN A 346 5.78 28.57 8.27
C GLN A 346 6.45 28.13 6.95
N ARG A 347 7.73 28.46 6.81
CA ARG A 347 8.57 28.01 5.69
C ARG A 347 9.88 27.46 6.22
N VAL A 348 10.30 26.31 5.69
CA VAL A 348 11.56 25.68 6.05
C VAL A 348 12.48 25.67 4.83
N LYS A 349 13.68 26.26 4.98
CA LYS A 349 14.71 26.26 3.95
C LYS A 349 15.85 25.33 4.37
N LEU A 350 16.21 24.42 3.49
CA LEU A 350 17.39 23.59 3.67
C LEU A 350 18.63 24.36 3.23
N VAL A 351 19.65 24.34 4.06
CA VAL A 351 20.94 25.01 3.81
C VAL A 351 22.02 23.96 3.85
N SER A 352 22.71 23.77 2.76
CA SER A 352 23.89 22.90 2.68
C SER A 352 25.08 23.64 2.12
N SER A 353 26.25 23.32 2.63
CA SER A 353 27.52 23.73 2.03
C SER A 353 28.46 22.54 2.03
N HIS A 354 29.29 22.45 1.00
CA HIS A 354 30.31 21.41 0.95
C HIS A 354 31.54 21.93 0.19
N ARG A 355 32.67 21.36 0.48
CA ARG A 355 33.92 21.63 -0.22
C ARG A 355 34.74 20.37 -0.37
N ARG A 356 35.45 20.25 -1.44
CA ARG A 356 36.51 19.24 -1.63
C ARG A 356 37.76 19.73 -0.94
N VAL A 357 38.29 18.94 -0.03
CA VAL A 357 39.52 19.27 0.74
C VAL A 357 40.71 18.37 0.36
N GLY A 358 40.47 17.34 -0.47
CA GLY A 358 41.47 16.44 -1.01
C GLY A 358 40.90 15.64 -2.18
N GLU A 359 41.72 14.78 -2.77
CA GLU A 359 41.28 13.98 -3.96
C GLU A 359 40.06 13.14 -3.65
N ARG A 360 40.02 12.47 -2.51
CA ARG A 360 38.92 11.61 -2.03
C ARG A 360 38.45 12.07 -0.64
N HIS A 361 38.45 13.41 -0.44
CA HIS A 361 38.07 14.00 0.82
C HIS A 361 37.15 15.21 0.61
N TYR A 362 35.92 15.08 1.13
CA TYR A 362 34.92 16.14 1.12
C TYR A 362 34.42 16.39 2.52
N VAL A 363 34.21 17.64 2.85
CA VAL A 363 33.50 18.03 4.09
C VAL A 363 32.20 18.75 3.69
N GLY A 364 31.15 18.53 4.48
CA GLY A 364 29.85 19.15 4.23
C GLY A 364 29.13 19.52 5.51
N THR A 365 28.31 20.54 5.44
CA THR A 365 27.38 20.90 6.50
C THR A 365 25.97 20.93 5.94
N PHE A 366 25.01 20.57 6.76
CA PHE A 366 23.62 20.56 6.40
C PHE A 366 22.75 20.94 7.57
N ASN A 367 21.90 21.95 7.42
CA ASN A 367 20.92 22.34 8.42
C ASN A 367 19.63 22.84 7.78
N ARG A 368 18.69 23.23 8.61
CA ARG A 368 17.46 23.93 8.20
C ARG A 368 17.38 25.29 8.85
N VAL A 369 16.70 26.20 8.15
CA VAL A 369 16.29 27.51 8.67
C VAL A 369 14.78 27.55 8.60
N VAL A 370 14.14 27.78 9.73
CA VAL A 370 12.67 27.85 9.88
C VAL A 370 12.28 29.31 9.99
N TYR A 371 11.40 29.76 9.11
CA TYR A 371 10.78 31.08 9.11
C TYR A 371 9.37 30.93 9.65
N ASN A 372 9.11 31.43 10.83
CA ASN A 372 7.81 31.32 11.49
C ASN A 372 6.85 32.44 11.06
N PRO A 373 5.52 32.23 11.18
CA PRO A 373 4.51 33.21 10.84
C PRO A 373 4.61 34.53 11.63
N ASP A 374 5.14 34.48 12.84
CA ASP A 374 5.39 35.64 13.72
C ASP A 374 6.62 36.46 13.32
N GLY A 375 7.30 36.09 12.23
CA GLY A 375 8.51 36.72 11.73
C GLY A 375 9.79 36.24 12.40
N THR A 376 9.71 35.35 13.37
CA THR A 376 10.94 34.77 13.99
C THR A 376 11.63 33.79 13.04
N VAL A 377 12.96 33.74 13.11
CA VAL A 377 13.79 32.85 12.31
C VAL A 377 14.63 31.97 13.24
N GLN A 378 14.45 30.66 13.09
CA GLN A 378 15.19 29.67 13.87
C GLN A 378 16.17 28.94 12.96
N LYS A 379 17.43 28.83 13.38
CA LYS A 379 18.45 28.03 12.70
C LYS A 379 18.65 26.73 13.47
N GLY A 380 18.43 25.61 12.79
CA GLY A 380 18.72 24.29 13.35
C GLY A 380 20.21 24.08 13.57
N GLN A 381 20.56 23.15 14.44
CA GLN A 381 21.95 22.72 14.59
C GLN A 381 22.42 22.04 13.30
N PRO A 382 23.62 22.37 12.79
CA PRO A 382 24.12 21.78 11.57
C PRO A 382 24.56 20.33 11.79
N PHE A 383 24.25 19.48 10.83
CA PHE A 383 24.89 18.18 10.67
C PHE A 383 26.21 18.39 9.94
N HIS A 384 27.30 17.92 10.55
CA HIS A 384 28.62 17.91 9.93
C HIS A 384 28.90 16.54 9.33
N SER A 385 29.54 16.53 8.18
CA SER A 385 29.89 15.29 7.47
C SER A 385 31.30 15.40 6.92
N ASP A 386 32.10 14.38 7.19
CA ASP A 386 33.47 14.24 6.71
C ASP A 386 33.59 12.92 5.92
N TYR A 387 33.74 13.02 4.60
CA TYR A 387 33.79 11.89 3.66
C TYR A 387 35.23 11.71 3.22
N LYS A 388 35.91 10.72 3.77
CA LYS A 388 37.28 10.36 3.39
C LYS A 388 37.36 8.89 3.06
N TRP A 389 37.75 8.55 1.82
CA TRP A 389 37.76 7.16 1.35
C TRP A 389 39.03 6.81 0.57
N PRO A 390 39.45 5.51 0.57
CA PRO A 390 40.58 5.03 -0.21
C PRO A 390 40.19 4.88 -1.70
N SER A 391 41.20 4.82 -2.58
CA SER A 391 41.00 4.63 -4.03
C SER A 391 40.24 3.36 -4.40
N SER A 392 40.34 2.32 -3.58
CA SER A 392 39.60 1.06 -3.74
C SER A 392 38.07 1.24 -3.74
N LEU A 393 37.58 2.39 -3.28
CA LEU A 393 36.14 2.72 -3.25
C LEU A 393 35.71 3.68 -4.38
N ASP A 394 36.59 4.01 -5.28
CA ASP A 394 36.17 4.75 -6.48
C ASP A 394 35.23 3.85 -7.31
N TYR A 395 34.15 4.44 -7.85
CA TYR A 395 33.34 3.69 -8.80
C TYR A 395 34.19 3.35 -10.02
N SER A 396 34.33 2.08 -10.34
CA SER A 396 34.67 1.72 -11.73
C SER A 396 33.64 2.36 -12.64
N ARG A 397 34.09 3.26 -13.49
CA ARG A 397 33.27 3.97 -14.49
C ARG A 397 32.61 3.00 -15.44
#